data_b861db81075fbd89897f252517df3aff
#
_entry.id   b861db81075fbd89897f252517df3aff
#
_cell.length_a   1.000
_cell.length_b   1.000
_cell.length_c   1.000
_cell.angle_alpha   90.00
_cell.angle_beta   90.00
_cell.angle_gamma   90.00
#
_symmetry.space_group_name_H-M   'P 1'
#
loop_
_entity.id
_entity.type
_entity.pdbx_description
1 polymer ?
#
loop_
_entity_poly.entity_id
_entity_poly.type
_entity_poly.pdbx_seq_one_letter_code
_entity_poly.pdbx_strand_id
1 'polypeptide(L)'
;MDANVQWVFTSTFLLGLASGMIGSFALLKKQSLLGDAMAHAALPGVCLAFLLYKEKSLFLFFIGAALSGLLATFFIQQIVRFTRVKEDTAIGLILSVFFGIGIVLLTFINQHSQGNQSGINDFLFGKAASLVESDVKVLSTVALTLIVLIALFFKEFKLITFDPAFARGLGLPVSLLNGVLMFLIVAVVVTGLQAVGVVLMSALLITPALAARYWTEKLGWMVVLAGLFGALSGVIGTYLSMLATGMPTGPLIIVAATILFLFSFLFAPKRGLFSKAIRLHRLRYEHVLKQLYEQGRIEIKDHRYLKWLEKRGFVRKEQESWYLTEKGIKRVAGSHKNGVSQPIRRSEVSR
;
A
#
# COMPACT_ATOMS: atom_id res chain seq x y z
N MET A 1 0.21 -5.56 -32.31
CA MET A 1 0.01 -4.55 -31.25
C MET A 1 0.58 -3.25 -31.79
N ASP A 2 -0.22 -2.20 -31.84
CA ASP A 2 0.26 -0.91 -32.28
C ASP A 2 1.35 -0.40 -31.35
N ALA A 3 2.35 0.33 -31.90
CA ALA A 3 3.50 0.80 -31.12
C ALA A 3 3.06 1.60 -29.88
N ASN A 4 2.02 2.41 -29.99
CA ASN A 4 1.44 3.16 -28.85
C ASN A 4 0.97 2.27 -27.70
N VAL A 5 0.40 1.12 -28.02
CA VAL A 5 -0.08 0.15 -27.01
C VAL A 5 1.09 -0.40 -26.19
N GLN A 6 2.18 -0.76 -26.85
CA GLN A 6 3.39 -1.25 -26.16
C GLN A 6 3.99 -0.18 -25.25
N TRP A 7 3.98 1.09 -25.68
CA TRP A 7 4.46 2.22 -24.90
C TRP A 7 3.65 2.41 -23.61
N VAL A 8 2.33 2.38 -23.70
CA VAL A 8 1.45 2.52 -22.53
C VAL A 8 1.63 1.35 -21.55
N PHE A 9 1.72 0.11 -22.05
CA PHE A 9 1.99 -1.05 -21.19
C PHE A 9 3.32 -0.93 -20.46
N THR A 10 4.38 -0.54 -21.15
CA THR A 10 5.72 -0.41 -20.56
C THR A 10 5.74 0.65 -19.46
N SER A 11 5.13 1.81 -19.71
CA SER A 11 5.10 2.90 -18.73
C SER A 11 4.27 2.54 -17.49
N THR A 12 3.08 1.95 -17.67
CA THR A 12 2.22 1.56 -16.54
C THR A 12 2.80 0.39 -15.74
N PHE A 13 3.48 -0.55 -16.40
CA PHE A 13 4.22 -1.61 -15.75
C PHE A 13 5.35 -1.07 -14.85
N LEU A 14 6.24 -0.24 -15.40
CA LEU A 14 7.37 0.33 -14.67
C LEU A 14 6.91 1.26 -13.53
N LEU A 15 5.92 2.10 -13.81
CA LEU A 15 5.34 2.99 -12.80
C LEU A 15 4.69 2.20 -11.66
N GLY A 16 3.89 1.18 -11.98
CA GLY A 16 3.28 0.31 -10.98
C GLY A 16 4.31 -0.41 -10.13
N LEU A 17 5.40 -0.89 -10.75
CA LEU A 17 6.50 -1.55 -10.07
C LEU A 17 7.21 -0.57 -9.11
N ALA A 18 7.61 0.61 -9.56
CA ALA A 18 8.23 1.64 -8.73
C ALA A 18 7.32 2.08 -7.59
N SER A 19 6.04 2.34 -7.89
CA SER A 19 5.03 2.77 -6.92
C SER A 19 4.83 1.73 -5.81
N GLY A 20 4.67 0.45 -6.15
CA GLY A 20 4.51 -0.62 -5.16
C GLY A 20 5.75 -0.79 -4.27
N MET A 21 6.96 -0.71 -4.85
CA MET A 21 8.22 -0.80 -4.09
C MET A 21 8.36 0.34 -3.09
N ILE A 22 8.18 1.60 -3.53
CA ILE A 22 8.24 2.80 -2.68
C ILE A 22 7.13 2.77 -1.64
N GLY A 23 5.90 2.43 -2.04
CA GLY A 23 4.74 2.34 -1.19
C GLY A 23 4.92 1.38 0.00
N SER A 24 5.76 0.33 -0.17
CA SER A 24 6.10 -0.58 0.93
C SER A 24 6.78 0.14 2.10
N PHE A 25 7.67 1.08 1.82
CA PHE A 25 8.33 1.88 2.85
C PHE A 25 7.39 2.93 3.45
N ALA A 26 6.58 3.61 2.62
CA ALA A 26 5.59 4.56 3.08
C ALA A 26 4.57 3.89 4.03
N LEU A 27 4.08 2.69 3.69
CA LEU A 27 3.17 1.91 4.51
C LEU A 27 3.79 1.53 5.86
N LEU A 28 5.04 1.05 5.87
CA LEU A 28 5.71 0.62 7.10
C LEU A 28 6.05 1.78 8.03
N LYS A 29 6.31 2.95 7.48
CA LYS A 29 6.47 4.20 8.24
C LYS A 29 5.14 4.80 8.72
N LYS A 30 4.00 4.16 8.43
CA LYS A 30 2.65 4.65 8.74
C LYS A 30 2.29 5.97 8.05
N GLN A 31 2.93 6.27 6.94
CA GLN A 31 2.75 7.48 6.14
C GLN A 31 1.81 7.23 4.95
N SER A 32 0.72 6.49 5.16
CA SER A 32 -0.22 6.12 4.10
C SER A 32 -0.91 7.32 3.44
N LEU A 33 -1.13 8.40 4.17
CA LEU A 33 -1.74 9.62 3.65
C LEU A 33 -0.75 10.52 2.86
N LEU A 34 0.55 10.22 2.93
CA LEU A 34 1.57 11.05 2.30
C LEU A 34 1.43 11.08 0.78
N GLY A 35 1.10 9.93 0.16
CA GLY A 35 0.88 9.85 -1.29
C GLY A 35 -0.25 10.77 -1.75
N ASP A 36 -1.34 10.81 -1.01
CA ASP A 36 -2.48 11.68 -1.28
C ASP A 36 -2.12 13.16 -1.09
N ALA A 37 -1.47 13.48 0.02
CA ALA A 37 -1.00 14.84 0.30
C ALA A 37 -0.05 15.35 -0.79
N MET A 38 0.88 14.52 -1.26
CA MET A 38 1.82 14.90 -2.33
C MET A 38 1.13 15.07 -3.67
N ALA A 39 0.16 14.22 -4.00
CA ALA A 39 -0.61 14.33 -5.22
C ALA A 39 -1.40 15.64 -5.28
N HIS A 40 -2.05 16.03 -4.18
CA HIS A 40 -2.76 17.30 -4.07
C HIS A 40 -1.81 18.52 -3.95
N ALA A 41 -0.68 18.36 -3.27
CA ALA A 41 0.33 19.41 -3.16
C ALA A 41 1.06 19.70 -4.48
N ALA A 42 1.02 18.79 -5.44
CA ALA A 42 1.56 19.03 -6.78
C ALA A 42 0.75 20.08 -7.58
N LEU A 43 -0.55 20.21 -7.29
CA LEU A 43 -1.47 21.07 -8.03
C LEU A 43 -1.03 22.55 -8.09
N PRO A 44 -0.72 23.24 -6.97
CA PRO A 44 -0.28 24.63 -7.04
C PRO A 44 1.02 24.77 -7.84
N GLY A 45 1.93 23.80 -7.78
CA GLY A 45 3.16 23.81 -8.54
C GLY A 45 2.96 23.75 -10.05
N VAL A 46 2.05 22.88 -10.49
CA VAL A 46 1.63 22.77 -11.91
C VAL A 46 0.99 24.08 -12.38
N CYS A 47 0.07 24.63 -11.58
CA CYS A 47 -0.60 25.90 -11.90
C CYS A 47 0.40 27.06 -11.99
N LEU A 48 1.35 27.17 -11.07
CA LEU A 48 2.40 28.18 -11.12
C LEU A 48 3.32 28.03 -12.34
N ALA A 49 3.72 26.79 -12.66
CA ALA A 49 4.50 26.53 -13.86
C ALA A 49 3.79 27.00 -15.13
N PHE A 50 2.47 26.70 -15.24
CA PHE A 50 1.66 27.15 -16.35
C PHE A 50 1.53 28.69 -16.42
N LEU A 51 1.33 29.38 -15.30
CA LEU A 51 1.21 30.83 -15.24
C LEU A 51 2.51 31.56 -15.66
N LEU A 52 3.67 30.98 -15.28
CA LEU A 52 4.97 31.58 -15.58
C LEU A 52 5.36 31.45 -17.04
N TYR A 53 5.12 30.28 -17.62
CA TYR A 53 5.64 29.96 -18.95
C TYR A 53 4.57 30.05 -20.07
N LYS A 54 3.28 30.02 -19.72
CA LYS A 54 2.13 30.07 -20.65
C LYS A 54 2.17 29.01 -21.76
N GLU A 55 3.08 28.07 -21.68
CA GLU A 55 3.26 26.97 -22.62
C GLU A 55 2.93 25.62 -21.99
N LYS A 56 2.44 24.69 -22.80
CA LYS A 56 2.19 23.30 -22.39
C LYS A 56 3.47 22.50 -22.45
N SER A 57 4.38 22.70 -21.50
CA SER A 57 5.57 21.87 -21.35
C SER A 57 5.39 20.88 -20.20
N LEU A 58 5.31 19.63 -20.54
CA LEU A 58 5.21 18.54 -19.58
C LEU A 58 6.36 18.54 -18.57
N PHE A 59 7.56 18.85 -19.05
CA PHE A 59 8.77 18.95 -18.22
C PHE A 59 8.66 20.05 -17.16
N LEU A 60 8.10 21.21 -17.53
CA LEU A 60 7.89 22.33 -16.61
C LEU A 60 6.82 21.99 -15.56
N PHE A 61 5.74 21.31 -15.97
CA PHE A 61 4.73 20.82 -15.03
C PHE A 61 5.30 19.82 -14.03
N PHE A 62 6.19 18.95 -14.50
CA PHE A 62 6.90 17.99 -13.66
C PHE A 62 7.77 18.68 -12.61
N ILE A 63 8.56 19.66 -13.01
CA ILE A 63 9.40 20.46 -12.12
C ILE A 63 8.54 21.22 -11.11
N GLY A 64 7.49 21.91 -11.58
CA GLY A 64 6.58 22.65 -10.70
C GLY A 64 5.93 21.75 -9.66
N ALA A 65 5.39 20.61 -10.09
CA ALA A 65 4.78 19.60 -9.22
C ALA A 65 5.80 19.06 -8.20
N ALA A 66 7.01 18.73 -8.63
CA ALA A 66 8.06 18.21 -7.76
C ALA A 66 8.50 19.24 -6.72
N LEU A 67 8.73 20.49 -7.12
CA LEU A 67 9.09 21.59 -6.19
C LEU A 67 8.00 21.84 -5.16
N SER A 68 6.74 21.88 -5.59
CA SER A 68 5.61 22.06 -4.69
C SER A 68 5.44 20.88 -3.72
N GLY A 69 5.59 19.64 -4.19
CA GLY A 69 5.56 18.45 -3.34
C GLY A 69 6.71 18.41 -2.34
N LEU A 70 7.93 18.81 -2.74
CA LEU A 70 9.08 18.91 -1.83
C LEU A 70 8.86 20.01 -0.77
N LEU A 71 8.31 21.17 -1.17
CA LEU A 71 7.93 22.22 -0.24
C LEU A 71 6.89 21.74 0.77
N ALA A 72 5.85 21.05 0.34
CA ALA A 72 4.85 20.46 1.21
C ALA A 72 5.49 19.46 2.19
N THR A 73 6.36 18.57 1.71
CA THR A 73 7.11 17.63 2.56
C THR A 73 7.98 18.36 3.59
N PHE A 74 8.66 19.42 3.18
CA PHE A 74 9.45 20.25 4.09
C PHE A 74 8.58 20.85 5.21
N PHE A 75 7.43 21.44 4.88
CA PHE A 75 6.53 22.00 5.88
C PHE A 75 5.96 20.91 6.81
N ILE A 76 5.57 19.74 6.31
CA ILE A 76 5.15 18.61 7.15
C ILE A 76 6.23 18.27 8.17
N GLN A 77 7.49 18.14 7.72
CA GLN A 77 8.60 17.81 8.62
C GLN A 77 8.85 18.89 9.66
N GLN A 78 8.75 20.18 9.28
CA GLN A 78 8.91 21.30 10.22
C GLN A 78 7.79 21.32 11.28
N ILE A 79 6.54 21.13 10.87
CA ILE A 79 5.41 21.06 11.80
C ILE A 79 5.62 19.93 12.82
N VAL A 80 5.93 18.71 12.35
CA VAL A 80 6.16 17.57 13.24
C VAL A 80 7.37 17.78 14.16
N ARG A 81 8.41 18.45 13.67
CA ARG A 81 9.64 18.72 14.45
C ARG A 81 9.46 19.76 15.53
N PHE A 82 8.76 20.85 15.24
CA PHE A 82 8.64 22.00 16.13
C PHE A 82 7.34 22.04 16.95
N THR A 83 6.39 21.15 16.65
CA THR A 83 5.11 21.12 17.36
C THR A 83 4.84 19.72 17.94
N ARG A 84 3.80 19.63 18.79
CA ARG A 84 3.33 18.33 19.32
C ARG A 84 2.27 17.67 18.42
N VAL A 85 2.10 18.16 17.21
CA VAL A 85 1.10 17.65 16.26
C VAL A 85 1.55 16.31 15.73
N LYS A 86 0.63 15.36 15.64
CA LYS A 86 0.89 14.04 15.05
C LYS A 86 1.15 14.18 13.55
N GLU A 87 1.97 13.30 13.00
CA GLU A 87 2.35 13.31 11.58
C GLU A 87 1.14 13.30 10.63
N ASP A 88 0.15 12.43 10.89
CA ASP A 88 -1.07 12.36 10.08
C ASP A 88 -1.85 13.67 10.06
N THR A 89 -1.90 14.39 11.20
CA THR A 89 -2.56 15.70 11.31
C THR A 89 -1.78 16.79 10.55
N ALA A 90 -0.44 16.77 10.61
CA ALA A 90 0.41 17.66 9.83
C ALA A 90 0.25 17.45 8.34
N ILE A 91 0.19 16.18 7.90
CA ILE A 91 -0.08 15.80 6.51
C ILE A 91 -1.43 16.35 6.06
N GLY A 92 -2.52 16.14 6.84
CA GLY A 92 -3.85 16.62 6.51
C GLY A 92 -3.94 18.15 6.44
N LEU A 93 -3.24 18.88 7.32
CA LEU A 93 -3.18 20.34 7.31
C LEU A 93 -2.51 20.84 6.03
N ILE A 94 -1.34 20.32 5.69
CA ILE A 94 -0.61 20.73 4.49
C ILE A 94 -1.36 20.37 3.22
N LEU A 95 -1.98 19.17 3.18
CA LEU A 95 -2.87 18.78 2.08
C LEU A 95 -3.96 19.82 1.85
N SER A 96 -4.67 20.21 2.91
CA SER A 96 -5.78 21.17 2.81
C SER A 96 -5.32 22.55 2.32
N VAL A 97 -4.19 23.05 2.84
CA VAL A 97 -3.64 24.36 2.46
C VAL A 97 -3.17 24.35 1.00
N PHE A 98 -2.35 23.38 0.61
CA PHE A 98 -1.82 23.31 -0.74
C PHE A 98 -2.93 23.04 -1.77
N PHE A 99 -3.86 22.14 -1.47
CA PHE A 99 -5.00 21.90 -2.33
C PHE A 99 -5.87 23.15 -2.50
N GLY A 100 -6.15 23.87 -1.40
CA GLY A 100 -6.89 25.14 -1.46
C GLY A 100 -6.20 26.18 -2.34
N ILE A 101 -4.89 26.39 -2.17
CA ILE A 101 -4.09 27.28 -3.02
C ILE A 101 -4.15 26.79 -4.48
N GLY A 102 -4.01 25.48 -4.71
CA GLY A 102 -4.06 24.89 -6.04
C GLY A 102 -5.39 25.14 -6.76
N ILE A 103 -6.52 24.96 -6.06
CA ILE A 103 -7.86 25.21 -6.62
C ILE A 103 -8.06 26.69 -6.94
N VAL A 104 -7.60 27.61 -6.07
CA VAL A 104 -7.66 29.05 -6.34
C VAL A 104 -6.88 29.40 -7.61
N LEU A 105 -5.65 28.92 -7.74
CA LEU A 105 -4.81 29.13 -8.92
C LEU A 105 -5.44 28.51 -10.19
N LEU A 106 -5.98 27.30 -10.08
CA LEU A 106 -6.66 26.63 -11.19
C LEU A 106 -7.89 27.43 -11.64
N THR A 107 -8.70 27.91 -10.71
CA THR A 107 -9.86 28.73 -11.00
C THR A 107 -9.46 30.05 -11.67
N PHE A 108 -8.40 30.69 -11.18
CA PHE A 108 -7.83 31.89 -11.78
C PHE A 108 -7.39 31.64 -13.24
N ILE A 109 -6.69 30.54 -13.49
CA ILE A 109 -6.28 30.15 -14.85
C ILE A 109 -7.51 29.92 -15.73
N ASN A 110 -8.53 29.22 -15.24
CA ASN A 110 -9.74 28.91 -15.98
C ASN A 110 -10.54 30.17 -16.37
N GLN A 111 -10.48 31.22 -15.57
CA GLN A 111 -11.19 32.49 -15.86
C GLN A 111 -10.41 33.41 -16.82
N HIS A 112 -9.07 33.36 -16.82
CA HIS A 112 -8.24 34.30 -17.55
C HIS A 112 -7.55 33.73 -18.80
N SER A 113 -7.52 32.41 -18.98
CA SER A 113 -6.84 31.77 -20.11
C SER A 113 -7.84 31.44 -21.20
N GLN A 114 -7.79 32.17 -22.32
CA GLN A 114 -8.59 31.87 -23.51
C GLN A 114 -8.07 30.63 -24.23
N GLY A 115 -8.69 29.48 -23.99
CA GLY A 115 -8.67 28.37 -24.93
C GLY A 115 -7.57 27.29 -24.79
N ASN A 116 -6.59 27.40 -23.87
CA ASN A 116 -5.44 26.45 -23.85
C ASN A 116 -5.34 25.58 -22.57
N GLN A 117 -6.47 25.27 -21.95
CA GLN A 117 -6.54 24.63 -20.61
C GLN A 117 -6.43 23.10 -20.61
N SER A 118 -6.52 22.45 -21.79
CA SER A 118 -6.60 20.98 -21.90
C SER A 118 -5.40 20.26 -21.25
N GLY A 119 -4.22 20.85 -21.22
CA GLY A 119 -3.02 20.24 -20.62
C GLY A 119 -3.06 20.09 -19.10
N ILE A 120 -3.68 21.03 -18.38
CA ILE A 120 -3.79 20.97 -16.91
C ILE A 120 -4.81 19.91 -16.51
N ASN A 121 -5.95 19.85 -17.19
CA ASN A 121 -6.95 18.82 -16.94
C ASN A 121 -6.40 17.41 -17.22
N ASP A 122 -5.60 17.26 -18.28
CA ASP A 122 -4.96 16.00 -18.63
C ASP A 122 -3.98 15.54 -17.55
N PHE A 123 -3.27 16.47 -16.94
CA PHE A 123 -2.36 16.18 -15.82
C PHE A 123 -3.11 15.78 -14.52
N LEU A 124 -4.25 16.41 -14.25
CA LEU A 124 -5.05 16.14 -13.04
C LEU A 124 -5.78 14.80 -13.10
N PHE A 125 -6.40 14.50 -14.24
CA PHE A 125 -7.23 13.30 -14.37
C PHE A 125 -6.47 12.08 -14.90
N GLY A 126 -5.25 12.29 -15.40
CA GLY A 126 -4.43 11.26 -16.00
C GLY A 126 -4.95 10.84 -17.39
N LYS A 127 -4.05 10.63 -18.31
CA LYS A 127 -4.39 10.15 -19.67
C LYS A 127 -3.38 9.14 -20.16
N ALA A 128 -3.26 8.00 -19.47
CA ALA A 128 -2.33 6.96 -19.89
C ALA A 128 -2.53 6.53 -21.35
N ALA A 129 -3.79 6.47 -21.80
CA ALA A 129 -4.10 6.06 -23.18
C ALA A 129 -3.65 7.05 -24.27
N SER A 130 -3.36 8.32 -23.93
CA SER A 130 -2.92 9.37 -24.87
C SER A 130 -1.44 9.76 -24.70
N LEU A 131 -0.66 8.97 -23.98
CA LEU A 131 0.78 9.19 -23.81
C LEU A 131 1.50 9.10 -25.15
N VAL A 132 2.33 10.11 -25.45
CA VAL A 132 3.20 10.15 -26.63
C VAL A 132 4.51 9.43 -26.30
N GLU A 133 5.23 8.98 -27.33
CA GLU A 133 6.51 8.26 -27.16
C GLU A 133 7.53 9.01 -26.28
N SER A 134 7.62 10.35 -26.42
CA SER A 134 8.47 11.20 -25.58
C SER A 134 8.11 11.10 -24.10
N ASP A 135 6.81 11.09 -23.78
CA ASP A 135 6.31 11.03 -22.41
C ASP A 135 6.65 9.68 -21.78
N VAL A 136 6.44 8.60 -22.52
CA VAL A 136 6.76 7.23 -22.08
C VAL A 136 8.23 7.07 -21.81
N LYS A 137 9.12 7.63 -22.67
CA LYS A 137 10.56 7.60 -22.43
C LYS A 137 10.92 8.29 -21.12
N VAL A 138 10.37 9.47 -20.85
CA VAL A 138 10.60 10.20 -19.60
C VAL A 138 10.07 9.41 -18.40
N LEU A 139 8.82 8.99 -18.43
CA LEU A 139 8.18 8.22 -17.35
C LEU A 139 8.94 6.92 -17.06
N SER A 140 9.32 6.17 -18.10
CA SER A 140 10.04 4.91 -17.95
C SER A 140 11.44 5.13 -17.39
N THR A 141 12.16 6.17 -17.84
CA THR A 141 13.50 6.51 -17.33
C THR A 141 13.43 6.89 -15.86
N VAL A 142 12.46 7.75 -15.47
CA VAL A 142 12.28 8.14 -14.08
C VAL A 142 11.90 6.93 -13.23
N ALA A 143 10.92 6.12 -13.64
CA ALA A 143 10.51 4.94 -12.92
C ALA A 143 11.66 3.93 -12.72
N LEU A 144 12.47 3.70 -13.77
CA LEU A 144 13.64 2.82 -13.68
C LEU A 144 14.69 3.38 -12.71
N THR A 145 14.95 4.69 -12.77
CA THR A 145 15.88 5.37 -11.85
C THR A 145 15.40 5.21 -10.40
N LEU A 146 14.10 5.37 -10.13
CA LEU A 146 13.52 5.18 -8.80
C LEU A 146 13.68 3.74 -8.31
N ILE A 147 13.44 2.75 -9.17
CA ILE A 147 13.63 1.33 -8.85
C ILE A 147 15.10 1.05 -8.49
N VAL A 148 16.04 1.55 -9.27
CA VAL A 148 17.48 1.39 -9.02
C VAL A 148 17.88 2.05 -7.70
N LEU A 149 17.41 3.27 -7.42
CA LEU A 149 17.71 3.97 -6.17
C LEU A 149 17.16 3.22 -4.96
N ILE A 150 15.95 2.68 -5.02
CA ILE A 150 15.40 1.87 -3.92
C ILE A 150 16.21 0.58 -3.73
N ALA A 151 16.62 -0.07 -4.81
CA ALA A 151 17.42 -1.28 -4.72
C ALA A 151 18.80 -1.00 -4.13
N LEU A 152 19.44 0.12 -4.52
CA LEU A 152 20.73 0.56 -4.04
C LEU A 152 20.70 0.91 -2.55
N PHE A 153 19.73 1.71 -2.11
CA PHE A 153 19.57 2.15 -0.72
C PHE A 153 18.65 1.24 0.10
N PHE A 154 18.38 0.02 -0.36
CA PHE A 154 17.44 -0.89 0.31
C PHE A 154 17.85 -1.18 1.77
N LYS A 155 19.15 -1.38 2.03
CA LYS A 155 19.67 -1.71 3.38
C LYS A 155 19.51 -0.52 4.32
N GLU A 156 19.84 0.67 3.85
CA GLU A 156 19.75 1.92 4.60
C GLU A 156 18.28 2.26 4.90
N PHE A 157 17.41 2.18 3.89
CA PHE A 157 15.97 2.42 4.07
C PHE A 157 15.34 1.39 5.01
N LYS A 158 15.73 0.12 4.93
CA LYS A 158 15.30 -0.90 5.88
C LYS A 158 15.68 -0.51 7.29
N LEU A 159 16.93 -0.09 7.52
CA LEU A 159 17.44 0.24 8.83
C LEU A 159 16.73 1.44 9.45
N ILE A 160 16.61 2.56 8.71
CA ILE A 160 15.92 3.76 9.20
C ILE A 160 14.40 3.58 9.38
N THR A 161 13.80 2.57 8.73
CA THR A 161 12.38 2.27 8.87
C THR A 161 12.08 1.50 10.15
N PHE A 162 12.94 0.55 10.55
CA PHE A 162 12.70 -0.30 11.70
C PHE A 162 13.42 0.17 12.98
N ASP A 163 14.63 0.69 12.86
CA ASP A 163 15.43 1.15 14.01
C ASP A 163 16.26 2.39 13.67
N PRO A 164 15.63 3.59 13.66
CA PRO A 164 16.34 4.82 13.40
C PRO A 164 17.35 5.20 14.51
N ALA A 165 17.21 4.65 15.72
CA ALA A 165 18.16 4.90 16.81
C ALA A 165 19.47 4.13 16.57
N PHE A 166 19.38 2.86 16.23
CA PHE A 166 20.51 2.03 15.85
C PHE A 166 21.23 2.57 14.60
N ALA A 167 20.46 3.01 13.59
CA ALA A 167 21.02 3.65 12.38
C ALA A 167 21.88 4.86 12.72
N ARG A 168 21.44 5.72 13.66
CA ARG A 168 22.24 6.85 14.16
C ARG A 168 23.51 6.41 14.90
N GLY A 169 23.39 5.35 15.70
CA GLY A 169 24.55 4.77 16.42
C GLY A 169 25.63 4.24 15.47
N LEU A 170 25.25 3.76 14.29
CA LEU A 170 26.17 3.36 13.20
C LEU A 170 26.76 4.55 12.40
N GLY A 171 26.43 5.79 12.75
CA GLY A 171 26.90 6.98 12.03
C GLY A 171 26.14 7.30 10.75
N LEU A 172 25.00 6.63 10.47
CA LEU A 172 24.23 6.93 9.28
C LEU A 172 23.48 8.28 9.41
N PRO A 173 23.46 9.12 8.34
CA PRO A 173 22.73 10.38 8.36
C PRO A 173 21.23 10.14 8.19
N VAL A 174 20.56 9.72 9.27
CA VAL A 174 19.13 9.33 9.28
C VAL A 174 18.23 10.43 8.71
N SER A 175 18.53 11.71 9.00
CA SER A 175 17.74 12.84 8.49
C SER A 175 17.82 12.94 6.96
N LEU A 176 19.02 12.81 6.40
CA LEU A 176 19.25 12.83 4.95
C LEU A 176 18.58 11.63 4.26
N LEU A 177 18.75 10.42 4.81
CA LEU A 177 18.12 9.21 4.26
C LEU A 177 16.59 9.28 4.31
N ASN A 178 16.01 9.86 5.37
CA ASN A 178 14.58 10.15 5.41
C ASN A 178 14.17 11.16 4.33
N GLY A 179 14.97 12.22 4.14
CA GLY A 179 14.74 13.20 3.08
C GLY A 179 14.78 12.57 1.69
N VAL A 180 15.77 11.70 1.43
CA VAL A 180 15.85 10.94 0.16
C VAL A 180 14.62 10.05 -0.03
N LEU A 181 14.18 9.32 0.99
CA LEU A 181 12.99 8.49 0.88
C LEU A 181 11.74 9.32 0.57
N MET A 182 11.57 10.48 1.24
CA MET A 182 10.48 11.42 0.95
C MET A 182 10.58 11.96 -0.48
N PHE A 183 11.78 12.30 -0.95
CA PHE A 183 12.00 12.70 -2.33
C PHE A 183 11.56 11.60 -3.32
N LEU A 184 11.90 10.33 -3.06
CA LEU A 184 11.49 9.21 -3.91
C LEU A 184 9.96 9.05 -3.92
N ILE A 185 9.27 9.26 -2.78
CA ILE A 185 7.81 9.23 -2.70
C ILE A 185 7.22 10.37 -3.55
N VAL A 186 7.72 11.60 -3.41
CA VAL A 186 7.27 12.74 -4.22
C VAL A 186 7.51 12.46 -5.70
N ALA A 187 8.69 11.99 -6.06
CA ALA A 187 9.06 11.71 -7.44
C ALA A 187 8.17 10.65 -8.10
N VAL A 188 7.88 9.54 -7.40
CA VAL A 188 6.96 8.52 -7.97
C VAL A 188 5.54 9.03 -8.08
N VAL A 189 5.07 9.81 -7.09
CA VAL A 189 3.72 10.39 -7.13
C VAL A 189 3.60 11.35 -8.30
N VAL A 190 4.52 12.31 -8.44
CA VAL A 190 4.51 13.29 -9.54
C VAL A 190 4.59 12.61 -10.90
N THR A 191 5.45 11.58 -11.03
CA THR A 191 5.55 10.77 -12.26
C THR A 191 4.22 10.08 -12.58
N GLY A 192 3.54 9.56 -11.58
CA GLY A 192 2.29 8.84 -11.75
C GLY A 192 1.08 9.73 -12.01
N LEU A 193 1.12 11.01 -11.62
CA LEU A 193 0.00 11.94 -11.84
C LEU A 193 -0.40 12.00 -13.31
N GLN A 194 0.56 12.04 -14.22
CA GLN A 194 0.32 12.10 -15.66
C GLN A 194 -0.34 10.83 -16.20
N ALA A 195 0.06 9.67 -15.71
CA ALA A 195 -0.45 8.39 -16.21
C ALA A 195 -1.80 8.04 -15.60
N VAL A 196 -1.95 8.19 -14.28
CA VAL A 196 -3.08 7.68 -13.50
C VAL A 196 -3.98 8.80 -12.98
N GLY A 197 -3.43 9.98 -12.77
CA GLY A 197 -4.13 11.15 -12.21
C GLY A 197 -3.95 11.30 -10.70
N VAL A 198 -4.28 12.51 -10.19
CA VAL A 198 -4.06 12.93 -8.80
C VAL A 198 -4.76 12.00 -7.81
N VAL A 199 -6.06 11.77 -8.00
CA VAL A 199 -6.90 11.01 -7.05
C VAL A 199 -6.50 9.53 -6.96
N LEU A 200 -5.96 8.99 -8.04
CA LEU A 200 -5.73 7.55 -8.16
C LEU A 200 -4.30 7.15 -7.82
N MET A 201 -3.36 8.12 -7.83
CA MET A 201 -1.94 7.82 -7.60
C MET A 201 -1.66 7.37 -6.16
N SER A 202 -2.34 7.95 -5.17
CA SER A 202 -2.22 7.54 -3.77
C SER A 202 -2.66 6.08 -3.56
N ALA A 203 -3.74 5.67 -4.23
CA ALA A 203 -4.20 4.28 -4.19
C ALA A 203 -3.20 3.32 -4.83
N LEU A 204 -2.60 3.68 -5.97
CA LEU A 204 -1.58 2.86 -6.63
C LEU A 204 -0.30 2.73 -5.79
N LEU A 205 0.04 3.74 -4.99
CA LEU A 205 1.17 3.69 -4.07
C LEU A 205 0.95 2.68 -2.93
N ILE A 206 -0.25 2.68 -2.32
CA ILE A 206 -0.49 1.98 -1.05
C ILE A 206 -1.10 0.60 -1.26
N THR A 207 -2.05 0.44 -2.19
CA THR A 207 -2.81 -0.81 -2.35
C THR A 207 -1.94 -2.02 -2.67
N PRO A 208 -0.95 -1.97 -3.59
CA PRO A 208 -0.06 -3.09 -3.85
C PRO A 208 0.82 -3.44 -2.64
N ALA A 209 1.27 -2.44 -1.89
CA ALA A 209 2.06 -2.63 -0.68
C ALA A 209 1.24 -3.30 0.43
N LEU A 210 -0.03 -2.90 0.61
CA LEU A 210 -0.97 -3.57 1.51
C LEU A 210 -1.21 -5.02 1.09
N ALA A 211 -1.48 -5.26 -0.19
CA ALA A 211 -1.66 -6.61 -0.72
C ALA A 211 -0.44 -7.51 -0.40
N ALA A 212 0.76 -7.03 -0.67
CA ALA A 212 2.00 -7.76 -0.42
C ALA A 212 2.23 -8.07 1.08
N ARG A 213 1.80 -7.17 1.97
CA ARG A 213 1.93 -7.36 3.43
C ARG A 213 1.14 -8.56 3.96
N TYR A 214 0.08 -8.97 3.30
CA TYR A 214 -0.68 -10.17 3.67
C TYR A 214 0.09 -11.46 3.38
N TRP A 215 0.98 -11.46 2.38
CA TRP A 215 1.73 -12.66 1.96
C TRP A 215 3.01 -12.88 2.75
N THR A 216 3.68 -11.80 3.21
CA THR A 216 5.00 -11.92 3.82
C THR A 216 5.21 -10.93 4.97
N GLU A 217 6.08 -11.32 5.91
CA GLU A 217 6.56 -10.47 7.00
C GLU A 217 7.99 -9.95 6.75
N LYS A 218 8.69 -10.53 5.77
CA LYS A 218 10.05 -10.11 5.42
C LYS A 218 9.99 -8.94 4.44
N LEU A 219 10.61 -7.79 4.82
CA LEU A 219 10.58 -6.57 4.02
C LEU A 219 11.06 -6.78 2.57
N GLY A 220 12.14 -7.52 2.35
CA GLY A 220 12.66 -7.75 1.00
C GLY A 220 11.62 -8.38 0.08
N TRP A 221 10.97 -9.45 0.55
CA TRP A 221 9.87 -10.08 -0.20
C TRP A 221 8.65 -9.19 -0.33
N MET A 222 8.36 -8.36 0.69
CA MET A 222 7.25 -7.43 0.65
C MET A 222 7.45 -6.37 -0.46
N VAL A 223 8.65 -5.80 -0.58
CA VAL A 223 8.98 -4.80 -1.61
C VAL A 223 8.87 -5.40 -3.01
N VAL A 224 9.42 -6.62 -3.22
CA VAL A 224 9.33 -7.31 -4.51
C VAL A 224 7.88 -7.64 -4.88
N LEU A 225 7.11 -8.23 -3.95
CA LEU A 225 5.71 -8.58 -4.19
C LEU A 225 4.84 -7.33 -4.41
N ALA A 226 5.08 -6.25 -3.66
CA ALA A 226 4.37 -4.99 -3.86
C ALA A 226 4.65 -4.38 -5.24
N GLY A 227 5.92 -4.40 -5.67
CA GLY A 227 6.27 -4.01 -7.03
C GLY A 227 5.56 -4.85 -8.08
N LEU A 228 5.58 -6.18 -7.94
CA LEU A 228 4.89 -7.09 -8.87
C LEU A 228 3.37 -6.86 -8.90
N PHE A 229 2.73 -6.67 -7.73
CA PHE A 229 1.29 -6.38 -7.68
C PHE A 229 0.96 -5.03 -8.31
N GLY A 230 1.82 -4.01 -8.10
CA GLY A 230 1.68 -2.72 -8.77
C GLY A 230 1.83 -2.83 -10.29
N ALA A 231 2.86 -3.53 -10.76
CA ALA A 231 3.09 -3.79 -12.18
C ALA A 231 1.93 -4.57 -12.83
N LEU A 232 1.45 -5.63 -12.18
CA LEU A 232 0.30 -6.41 -12.64
C LEU A 232 -0.97 -5.55 -12.70
N SER A 233 -1.20 -4.69 -11.70
CA SER A 233 -2.34 -3.76 -11.71
C SER A 233 -2.27 -2.81 -12.90
N GLY A 234 -1.07 -2.26 -13.19
CA GLY A 234 -0.82 -1.40 -14.34
C GLY A 234 -1.15 -2.10 -15.65
N VAL A 235 -0.63 -3.31 -15.85
CA VAL A 235 -0.85 -4.10 -17.07
C VAL A 235 -2.32 -4.50 -17.23
N ILE A 236 -2.94 -5.05 -16.18
CA ILE A 236 -4.34 -5.50 -16.24
C ILE A 236 -5.28 -4.31 -16.47
N GLY A 237 -5.09 -3.20 -15.75
CA GLY A 237 -5.92 -2.00 -15.93
C GLY A 237 -5.79 -1.39 -17.31
N THR A 238 -4.56 -1.33 -17.85
CA THR A 238 -4.32 -0.88 -19.22
C THR A 238 -4.98 -1.81 -20.24
N TYR A 239 -4.86 -3.12 -20.07
CA TYR A 239 -5.52 -4.10 -20.93
C TYR A 239 -7.05 -3.93 -20.94
N LEU A 240 -7.63 -3.82 -19.74
CA LEU A 240 -9.09 -3.61 -19.61
C LEU A 240 -9.55 -2.30 -20.28
N SER A 241 -8.75 -1.23 -20.19
CA SER A 241 -9.04 0.05 -20.84
C SER A 241 -9.09 -0.04 -22.36
N MET A 242 -8.38 -1.00 -22.95
CA MET A 242 -8.35 -1.20 -24.41
C MET A 242 -9.52 -2.04 -24.93
N LEU A 243 -10.24 -2.75 -24.06
CA LEU A 243 -11.38 -3.59 -24.49
C LEU A 243 -12.58 -2.79 -24.95
N ALA A 244 -12.73 -1.53 -24.48
CA ALA A 244 -13.80 -0.65 -24.91
C ALA A 244 -13.32 0.80 -25.09
N THR A 245 -13.78 1.45 -26.14
CA THR A 245 -13.47 2.85 -26.45
C THR A 245 -14.02 3.78 -25.37
N GLY A 246 -13.19 4.71 -24.87
CA GLY A 246 -13.59 5.71 -23.87
C GLY A 246 -13.46 5.28 -22.40
N MET A 247 -12.97 4.08 -22.12
CA MET A 247 -12.70 3.67 -20.73
C MET A 247 -11.44 4.34 -20.16
N PRO A 248 -11.54 5.01 -19.01
CA PRO A 248 -10.40 5.70 -18.40
C PRO A 248 -9.41 4.69 -17.81
N THR A 249 -8.15 4.75 -18.23
CA THR A 249 -7.11 3.80 -17.84
C THR A 249 -6.77 3.86 -16.34
N GLY A 250 -6.69 5.06 -15.76
CA GLY A 250 -6.37 5.27 -14.35
C GLY A 250 -7.32 4.53 -13.40
N PRO A 251 -8.63 4.78 -13.45
CA PRO A 251 -9.60 4.05 -12.64
C PRO A 251 -9.55 2.53 -12.79
N LEU A 252 -9.32 2.02 -14.01
CA LEU A 252 -9.21 0.57 -14.24
C LEU A 252 -7.96 -0.04 -13.62
N ILE A 253 -6.84 0.68 -13.59
CA ILE A 253 -5.64 0.27 -12.87
C ILE A 253 -5.94 0.11 -11.37
N ILE A 254 -6.70 1.04 -10.78
CA ILE A 254 -7.06 0.96 -9.36
C ILE A 254 -8.07 -0.17 -9.08
N VAL A 255 -9.02 -0.37 -9.97
CA VAL A 255 -9.93 -1.54 -9.87
C VAL A 255 -9.13 -2.84 -9.89
N ALA A 256 -8.17 -2.98 -10.81
CA ALA A 256 -7.29 -4.14 -10.86
C ALA A 256 -6.46 -4.31 -9.56
N ALA A 257 -5.87 -3.20 -9.05
CA ALA A 257 -5.15 -3.21 -7.78
C ALA A 257 -6.04 -3.62 -6.60
N THR A 258 -7.28 -3.13 -6.57
CA THR A 258 -8.26 -3.45 -5.53
C THR A 258 -8.67 -4.93 -5.59
N ILE A 259 -8.88 -5.49 -6.77
CA ILE A 259 -9.17 -6.92 -6.95
C ILE A 259 -8.00 -7.77 -6.46
N LEU A 260 -6.76 -7.42 -6.80
CA LEU A 260 -5.56 -8.11 -6.31
C LEU A 260 -5.41 -8.00 -4.79
N PHE A 261 -5.73 -6.83 -4.21
CA PHE A 261 -5.77 -6.65 -2.77
C PHE A 261 -6.84 -7.53 -2.10
N LEU A 262 -8.07 -7.55 -2.60
CA LEU A 262 -9.15 -8.39 -2.07
C LEU A 262 -8.79 -9.87 -2.16
N PHE A 263 -8.21 -10.29 -3.28
CA PHE A 263 -7.69 -11.64 -3.43
C PHE A 263 -6.63 -11.96 -2.37
N SER A 264 -5.66 -11.06 -2.17
CA SER A 264 -4.63 -11.21 -1.15
C SER A 264 -5.22 -11.23 0.27
N PHE A 265 -6.19 -10.37 0.55
CA PHE A 265 -6.89 -10.29 1.83
C PHE A 265 -7.63 -11.59 2.17
N LEU A 266 -8.25 -12.23 1.19
CA LEU A 266 -9.00 -13.48 1.39
C LEU A 266 -8.07 -14.70 1.49
N PHE A 267 -7.12 -14.85 0.55
CA PHE A 267 -6.40 -16.10 0.31
C PHE A 267 -4.97 -16.12 0.85
N ALA A 268 -4.41 -15.02 1.32
CA ALA A 268 -3.02 -15.00 1.77
C ALA A 268 -2.76 -16.01 2.91
N PRO A 269 -1.68 -16.82 2.82
CA PRO A 269 -1.47 -17.95 3.72
C PRO A 269 -1.19 -17.52 5.17
N LYS A 270 -0.61 -16.33 5.39
CA LYS A 270 -0.22 -15.87 6.74
C LYS A 270 -1.28 -15.02 7.44
N ARG A 271 -1.92 -14.11 6.73
CA ARG A 271 -2.82 -13.10 7.31
C ARG A 271 -4.19 -13.05 6.64
N GLY A 272 -4.43 -13.87 5.62
CA GLY A 272 -5.71 -13.91 4.92
C GLY A 272 -6.86 -14.34 5.83
N LEU A 273 -8.08 -13.89 5.50
CA LEU A 273 -9.27 -14.21 6.29
C LEU A 273 -9.50 -15.71 6.41
N PHE A 274 -9.36 -16.46 5.31
CA PHE A 274 -9.51 -17.92 5.34
C PHE A 274 -8.47 -18.59 6.23
N SER A 275 -7.20 -18.18 6.14
CA SER A 275 -6.13 -18.71 6.98
C SER A 275 -6.34 -18.36 8.46
N LYS A 276 -6.83 -17.13 8.73
CA LYS A 276 -7.20 -16.71 10.09
C LYS A 276 -8.38 -17.52 10.64
N ALA A 277 -9.41 -17.73 9.85
CA ALA A 277 -10.57 -18.53 10.25
C ALA A 277 -10.19 -19.99 10.56
N ILE A 278 -9.39 -20.63 9.68
CA ILE A 278 -8.89 -21.99 9.91
C ILE A 278 -8.02 -22.06 11.16
N ARG A 279 -7.12 -21.09 11.37
CA ARG A 279 -6.27 -21.03 12.56
C ARG A 279 -7.06 -20.82 13.84
N LEU A 280 -8.04 -19.91 13.84
CA LEU A 280 -8.91 -19.69 14.99
C LEU A 280 -9.74 -20.94 15.32
N HIS A 281 -10.27 -21.61 14.30
CA HIS A 281 -10.97 -22.85 14.47
C HIS A 281 -10.06 -23.93 15.08
N ARG A 282 -8.81 -24.01 14.61
CA ARG A 282 -7.80 -24.92 15.14
C ARG A 282 -7.42 -24.62 16.59
N LEU A 283 -7.20 -23.35 16.94
CA LEU A 283 -6.88 -22.94 18.29
C LEU A 283 -8.02 -23.20 19.27
N ARG A 284 -9.27 -22.96 18.85
CA ARG A 284 -10.45 -23.22 19.69
C ARG A 284 -10.60 -24.70 20.01
N TYR A 285 -10.45 -25.59 19.04
CA TYR A 285 -10.57 -27.01 19.32
C TYR A 285 -9.40 -27.56 20.17
N GLU A 286 -8.18 -27.08 19.95
CA GLU A 286 -7.02 -27.44 20.79
C GLU A 286 -7.22 -26.97 22.25
N HIS A 287 -7.77 -25.79 22.45
CA HIS A 287 -8.12 -25.28 23.79
C HIS A 287 -9.17 -26.14 24.48
N VAL A 288 -10.24 -26.51 23.78
CA VAL A 288 -11.29 -27.39 24.33
C VAL A 288 -10.73 -28.77 24.68
N LEU A 289 -9.90 -29.36 23.81
CA LEU A 289 -9.26 -30.64 24.10
C LEU A 289 -8.32 -30.56 25.31
N LYS A 290 -7.58 -29.46 25.47
CA LYS A 290 -6.69 -29.25 26.61
C LYS A 290 -7.47 -29.08 27.91
N GLN A 291 -8.56 -28.31 27.92
CA GLN A 291 -9.43 -28.19 29.10
C GLN A 291 -10.05 -29.55 29.50
N LEU A 292 -10.49 -30.35 28.53
CA LEU A 292 -10.99 -31.70 28.79
C LEU A 292 -9.89 -32.61 29.38
N TYR A 293 -8.66 -32.45 28.96
CA TYR A 293 -7.53 -33.22 29.48
C TYR A 293 -7.19 -32.83 30.92
N GLU A 294 -7.19 -31.53 31.25
CA GLU A 294 -6.85 -30.99 32.57
C GLU A 294 -7.97 -31.21 33.62
N GLN A 295 -9.21 -31.08 33.20
CA GLN A 295 -10.39 -31.12 34.13
C GLN A 295 -11.13 -32.45 34.12
N GLY A 296 -10.78 -33.38 33.23
CA GLY A 296 -11.42 -34.70 33.07
C GLY A 296 -12.85 -34.67 32.52
N ARG A 297 -13.60 -33.60 32.75
CA ARG A 297 -14.96 -33.36 32.22
C ARG A 297 -15.19 -31.87 32.06
N ILE A 298 -16.02 -31.46 31.10
CA ILE A 298 -16.42 -30.07 30.94
C ILE A 298 -17.93 -30.00 30.66
N GLU A 299 -18.60 -29.10 31.37
CA GLU A 299 -19.93 -28.58 31.02
C GLU A 299 -19.72 -27.35 30.11
N ILE A 300 -19.63 -27.55 28.80
CA ILE A 300 -19.47 -26.44 27.87
C ILE A 300 -20.80 -26.05 27.27
N LYS A 301 -21.15 -24.77 27.32
CA LYS A 301 -22.34 -24.19 26.69
C LYS A 301 -22.39 -24.29 25.17
N ASP A 302 -21.25 -24.52 24.49
CA ASP A 302 -21.14 -24.53 23.03
C ASP A 302 -21.21 -25.95 22.45
N HIS A 303 -22.41 -26.50 22.38
CA HIS A 303 -22.70 -27.86 21.88
C HIS A 303 -22.26 -28.09 20.41
N ARG A 304 -22.06 -27.05 19.61
CA ARG A 304 -21.67 -27.20 18.18
C ARG A 304 -20.25 -27.69 17.99
N TYR A 305 -19.32 -27.20 18.81
CA TYR A 305 -17.92 -27.63 18.77
C TYR A 305 -17.70 -29.03 19.28
N LEU A 306 -18.40 -29.40 20.33
CA LEU A 306 -18.32 -30.74 20.92
C LEU A 306 -18.87 -31.80 19.97
N LYS A 307 -20.00 -31.56 19.29
CA LYS A 307 -20.54 -32.44 18.25
C LYS A 307 -19.59 -32.63 17.08
N TRP A 308 -18.85 -31.59 16.70
CA TRP A 308 -17.85 -31.68 15.64
C TRP A 308 -16.62 -32.51 16.06
N LEU A 309 -16.16 -32.37 17.31
CA LEU A 309 -15.09 -33.20 17.89
C LEU A 309 -15.50 -34.67 18.05
N GLU A 310 -16.75 -34.91 18.37
CA GLU A 310 -17.35 -36.25 18.47
C GLU A 310 -17.35 -36.95 17.09
N LYS A 311 -17.84 -36.27 16.04
CA LYS A 311 -17.81 -36.78 14.67
C LYS A 311 -16.39 -37.15 14.18
N ARG A 312 -15.35 -36.53 14.70
CA ARG A 312 -13.95 -36.85 14.41
C ARG A 312 -13.34 -37.88 15.35
N GLY A 313 -14.07 -38.33 16.36
CA GLY A 313 -13.65 -39.34 17.31
C GLY A 313 -12.61 -38.85 18.33
N PHE A 314 -12.55 -37.55 18.64
CA PHE A 314 -11.66 -37.01 19.66
C PHE A 314 -12.30 -36.94 21.05
N VAL A 315 -13.62 -36.81 21.10
CA VAL A 315 -14.40 -36.79 22.32
C VAL A 315 -15.59 -37.77 22.22
N ARG A 316 -16.08 -38.24 23.35
CA ARG A 316 -17.27 -39.08 23.47
C ARG A 316 -18.20 -38.47 24.51
N LYS A 317 -19.49 -38.45 24.19
CA LYS A 317 -20.52 -38.01 25.12
C LYS A 317 -20.99 -39.20 25.94
N GLU A 318 -20.94 -39.11 27.28
CA GLU A 318 -21.52 -40.08 28.20
C GLU A 318 -22.44 -39.32 29.18
N GLN A 319 -23.75 -39.65 29.15
CA GLN A 319 -24.81 -38.94 29.85
C GLN A 319 -24.82 -37.43 29.49
N GLU A 320 -24.51 -36.54 30.43
CA GLU A 320 -24.45 -35.10 30.21
C GLU A 320 -23.01 -34.55 30.11
N SER A 321 -22.01 -35.39 30.26
CA SER A 321 -20.59 -34.98 30.28
C SER A 321 -19.85 -35.48 29.06
N TRP A 322 -18.79 -34.71 28.67
CA TRP A 322 -17.91 -35.04 27.54
C TRP A 322 -16.55 -35.52 28.03
N TYR A 323 -16.06 -36.63 27.46
CA TYR A 323 -14.80 -37.26 27.81
C TYR A 323 -13.89 -37.37 26.58
N LEU A 324 -12.58 -37.34 26.80
CA LEU A 324 -11.58 -37.58 25.74
C LEU A 324 -11.53 -39.06 25.39
N THR A 325 -11.43 -39.35 24.10
CA THR A 325 -11.06 -40.68 23.61
C THR A 325 -9.54 -40.86 23.61
N GLU A 326 -9.05 -42.09 23.46
CA GLU A 326 -7.60 -42.35 23.28
C GLU A 326 -6.98 -41.50 22.16
N LYS A 327 -7.71 -41.28 21.09
CA LYS A 327 -7.28 -40.45 19.97
C LYS A 327 -7.17 -38.98 20.38
N GLY A 328 -8.06 -38.49 21.24
CA GLY A 328 -8.03 -37.16 21.79
C GLY A 328 -6.84 -36.96 22.73
N ILE A 329 -6.59 -37.94 23.61
CA ILE A 329 -5.44 -37.94 24.55
C ILE A 329 -4.10 -37.93 23.79
N LYS A 330 -3.94 -38.81 22.77
CA LYS A 330 -2.72 -38.84 21.94
C LYS A 330 -2.49 -37.51 21.22
N ARG A 331 -3.56 -36.83 20.80
CA ARG A 331 -3.46 -35.53 20.12
C ARG A 331 -2.99 -34.42 21.05
N VAL A 332 -3.51 -34.35 22.30
CA VAL A 332 -3.08 -33.38 23.30
C VAL A 332 -1.64 -33.66 23.75
N ALA A 333 -1.29 -34.90 24.01
CA ALA A 333 0.07 -35.30 24.40
C ALA A 333 1.12 -35.02 23.30
N GLY A 334 0.75 -35.19 22.01
CA GLY A 334 1.62 -34.85 20.88
C GLY A 334 1.79 -33.34 20.69
N SER A 335 0.80 -32.52 21.05
CA SER A 335 0.90 -31.06 21.03
C SER A 335 1.85 -30.54 22.12
N HIS A 336 1.94 -31.20 23.29
CA HIS A 336 2.89 -30.84 24.34
C HIS A 336 4.36 -31.07 23.93
N LYS A 337 4.65 -32.11 23.14
CA LYS A 337 6.02 -32.38 22.65
C LYS A 337 6.52 -31.38 21.61
N ASN A 338 5.64 -30.70 20.91
CA ASN A 338 5.99 -29.76 19.81
C ASN A 338 6.08 -28.29 20.27
N GLY A 339 6.13 -27.98 21.57
CA GLY A 339 6.42 -26.63 22.06
C GLY A 339 5.39 -25.55 21.76
N VAL A 340 4.16 -25.90 21.40
CA VAL A 340 3.07 -24.93 21.13
C VAL A 340 2.31 -24.62 22.43
N SER A 341 3.04 -24.15 23.44
CA SER A 341 2.45 -23.61 24.68
C SER A 341 2.72 -22.12 24.80
N GLN A 342 2.16 -21.32 23.89
CA GLN A 342 1.97 -19.90 24.20
C GLN A 342 0.59 -19.74 24.83
N PRO A 343 0.50 -19.14 26.03
CA PRO A 343 -0.80 -18.82 26.63
C PRO A 343 -1.54 -17.83 25.75
N ILE A 344 -2.74 -18.20 25.32
CA ILE A 344 -3.64 -17.29 24.58
C ILE A 344 -3.94 -16.14 25.52
N ARG A 345 -3.51 -14.92 25.18
CA ARG A 345 -3.91 -13.71 25.91
C ARG A 345 -5.46 -13.61 25.85
N ARG A 346 -6.08 -13.44 27.02
CA ARG A 346 -7.55 -13.32 27.17
C ARG A 346 -8.20 -12.28 26.24
N SER A 347 -7.43 -11.34 25.69
CA SER A 347 -7.90 -10.29 24.76
C SER A 347 -8.23 -10.77 23.35
N GLU A 348 -7.85 -11.97 22.93
CA GLU A 348 -8.14 -12.48 21.58
C GLU A 348 -9.42 -13.34 21.47
N VAL A 349 -10.04 -13.68 22.59
CA VAL A 349 -11.24 -14.54 22.64
C VAL A 349 -12.54 -13.71 22.74
N SER A 350 -12.45 -12.40 23.04
CA SER A 350 -13.61 -11.53 23.27
C SER A 350 -13.91 -10.53 22.12
N ARG A 351 -13.39 -10.76 20.91
CA ARG A 351 -13.78 -9.99 19.72
C ARG A 351 -14.26 -10.88 18.60
#